data_5038b7346ae0704a3f46b17906e6b2df
#
_entry.id   5038b7346ae0704a3f46b17906e6b2df
#
_cell.length_a   1.000
_cell.length_b   1.000
_cell.length_c   1.000
_cell.angle_alpha   90.00
_cell.angle_beta   90.00
_cell.angle_gamma   90.00
#
_symmetry.space_group_name_H-M   'P 1'
#
loop_
_entity.id
_entity.type
_entity.pdbx_description
1 polymer ?
#
loop_
_entity_poly.entity_id
_entity_poly.type
_entity_poly.pdbx_seq_one_letter_code
_entity_poly.pdbx_strand_id
1 'polypeptide(L)'
;KALPHTVIISTGDELVEVAQNPEPHQIRRSNIYGIQSTLKQWGVEAALQHLPDDKETMEKIISRLLQQYDLLVFTGGVSKGKFDYLPEVLESLGIQKHFHKIQQRPGKPIWFGSNREGKRIFALPGNPVSSFVCVYMYLRYWLDACLGVDQPPLYVELKKDVHFTPDLVYFLEARLESRIDGKLIADPMKGNGSGDFANLVRTDGFLVLPQNKSAFRKGEVYPFVSYRTNF
;
A
#
# COMPACT_ATOMS: atom_id res chain seq x y z
N LYS A 1 -5.41 23.18 1.42
CA LYS A 1 -5.02 22.77 0.04
C LYS A 1 -6.13 21.90 -0.55
N ALA A 2 -6.31 21.93 -1.89
CA ALA A 2 -7.25 21.04 -2.56
C ALA A 2 -6.73 19.60 -2.53
N LEU A 3 -7.67 18.63 -2.51
CA LEU A 3 -7.35 17.22 -2.67
C LEU A 3 -6.84 16.95 -4.11
N PRO A 4 -5.91 16.01 -4.32
CA PRO A 4 -5.34 15.76 -5.64
C PRO A 4 -6.35 15.07 -6.56
N HIS A 5 -6.38 15.45 -7.84
CA HIS A 5 -7.04 14.66 -8.88
C HIS A 5 -6.30 13.34 -9.02
N THR A 6 -6.99 12.24 -8.74
CA THR A 6 -6.36 10.92 -8.54
C THR A 6 -6.87 9.89 -9.54
N VAL A 7 -5.95 9.05 -10.03
CA VAL A 7 -6.27 7.84 -10.79
C VAL A 7 -5.56 6.64 -10.20
N ILE A 8 -6.28 5.52 -10.05
CA ILE A 8 -5.74 4.23 -9.63
C ILE A 8 -5.64 3.34 -10.86
N ILE A 9 -4.49 2.73 -11.05
CA ILE A 9 -4.15 2.02 -12.29
C ILE A 9 -3.73 0.61 -11.94
N SER A 10 -4.43 -0.39 -12.49
CA SER A 10 -3.98 -1.78 -12.44
C SER A 10 -3.17 -2.12 -13.68
N THR A 11 -2.11 -2.94 -13.53
CA THR A 11 -1.30 -3.46 -14.62
C THR A 11 -1.28 -4.98 -14.57
N GLY A 12 -1.27 -5.63 -15.71
CA GLY A 12 -1.17 -7.09 -15.84
C GLY A 12 -2.25 -7.67 -16.74
N ASP A 13 -1.84 -8.46 -17.76
CA ASP A 13 -2.74 -9.11 -18.70
C ASP A 13 -3.54 -10.25 -18.05
N GLU A 14 -3.08 -10.73 -16.88
CA GLU A 14 -3.82 -11.71 -16.06
C GLU A 14 -5.05 -11.13 -15.35
N LEU A 15 -5.21 -9.80 -15.35
CA LEU A 15 -6.26 -9.13 -14.57
C LEU A 15 -7.54 -8.98 -15.38
N VAL A 16 -8.64 -9.51 -14.85
CA VAL A 16 -9.98 -9.37 -15.43
C VAL A 16 -10.90 -8.56 -14.52
N GLU A 17 -12.00 -8.06 -15.09
CA GLU A 17 -13.04 -7.35 -14.33
C GLU A 17 -13.65 -8.25 -13.24
N VAL A 18 -14.10 -7.63 -12.14
CA VAL A 18 -14.70 -8.38 -11.02
C VAL A 18 -15.96 -9.16 -11.40
N ALA A 19 -16.70 -8.70 -12.40
CA ALA A 19 -17.89 -9.36 -12.91
C ALA A 19 -17.60 -10.52 -13.88
N GLN A 20 -16.36 -10.64 -14.37
CA GLN A 20 -15.96 -11.70 -15.28
C GLN A 20 -15.60 -12.99 -14.53
N ASN A 21 -15.86 -14.14 -15.14
CA ASN A 21 -15.30 -15.40 -14.68
C ASN A 21 -13.86 -15.53 -15.16
N PRO A 22 -12.88 -15.61 -14.26
CA PRO A 22 -11.48 -15.71 -14.66
C PRO A 22 -11.17 -17.10 -15.23
N GLU A 23 -10.35 -17.14 -16.26
CA GLU A 23 -9.67 -18.35 -16.73
C GLU A 23 -8.65 -18.83 -15.67
N PRO A 24 -8.11 -20.07 -15.75
CA PRO A 24 -7.19 -20.61 -14.74
C PRO A 24 -5.94 -19.77 -14.47
N HIS A 25 -5.49 -18.97 -15.44
CA HIS A 25 -4.34 -18.07 -15.34
C HIS A 25 -4.70 -16.63 -14.99
N GLN A 26 -5.99 -16.30 -14.87
CA GLN A 26 -6.50 -14.96 -14.64
C GLN A 26 -6.96 -14.77 -13.19
N ILE A 27 -6.88 -13.52 -12.73
CA ILE A 27 -7.37 -13.11 -11.41
C ILE A 27 -8.20 -11.84 -11.52
N ARG A 28 -9.14 -11.63 -10.59
CA ARG A 28 -9.97 -10.42 -10.59
C ARG A 28 -9.20 -9.21 -10.07
N ARG A 29 -9.39 -8.06 -10.67
CA ARG A 29 -8.82 -6.76 -10.28
C ARG A 29 -9.41 -6.26 -8.96
N SER A 30 -9.05 -6.82 -7.83
CA SER A 30 -9.60 -6.45 -6.51
C SER A 30 -8.89 -5.26 -5.86
N ASN A 31 -7.58 -5.12 -6.07
CA ASN A 31 -6.78 -4.11 -5.38
C ASN A 31 -7.25 -2.68 -5.67
N ILE A 32 -7.54 -2.35 -6.94
CA ILE A 32 -7.97 -1.01 -7.32
C ILE A 32 -9.25 -0.57 -6.60
N TYR A 33 -10.20 -1.48 -6.40
CA TYR A 33 -11.45 -1.19 -5.69
C TYR A 33 -11.22 -1.02 -4.18
N GLY A 34 -10.33 -1.83 -3.59
CA GLY A 34 -9.92 -1.66 -2.20
C GLY A 34 -9.23 -0.33 -1.95
N ILE A 35 -8.29 0.06 -2.83
CA ILE A 35 -7.60 1.35 -2.76
C ILE A 35 -8.59 2.50 -2.97
N GLN A 36 -9.48 2.41 -3.97
CA GLN A 36 -10.50 3.43 -4.25
C GLN A 36 -11.42 3.65 -3.03
N SER A 37 -11.91 2.55 -2.43
CA SER A 37 -12.72 2.63 -1.22
C SER A 37 -11.99 3.31 -0.06
N THR A 38 -10.71 3.00 0.12
CA THR A 38 -9.87 3.61 1.15
C THR A 38 -9.66 5.10 0.91
N LEU A 39 -9.33 5.50 -0.32
CA LEU A 39 -9.17 6.90 -0.70
C LEU A 39 -10.47 7.70 -0.52
N LYS A 40 -11.60 7.10 -0.87
CA LYS A 40 -12.92 7.71 -0.68
C LYS A 40 -13.23 7.98 0.78
N GLN A 41 -12.84 7.10 1.72
CA GLN A 41 -12.96 7.35 3.17
C GLN A 41 -12.13 8.57 3.62
N TRP A 42 -11.05 8.89 2.90
CA TRP A 42 -10.22 10.07 3.16
C TRP A 42 -10.66 11.30 2.36
N GLY A 43 -11.82 11.21 1.67
CA GLY A 43 -12.40 12.30 0.87
C GLY A 43 -11.79 12.45 -0.53
N VAL A 44 -10.90 11.53 -0.96
CA VAL A 44 -10.27 11.56 -2.28
C VAL A 44 -11.07 10.70 -3.26
N GLU A 45 -11.69 11.34 -4.26
CA GLU A 45 -12.30 10.65 -5.39
C GLU A 45 -11.21 10.24 -6.39
N ALA A 46 -11.25 8.97 -6.84
CA ALA A 46 -10.27 8.43 -7.76
C ALA A 46 -10.92 7.72 -8.94
N ALA A 47 -10.45 8.05 -10.15
CA ALA A 47 -10.77 7.31 -11.36
C ALA A 47 -10.05 5.95 -11.37
N LEU A 48 -10.59 4.97 -12.11
CA LEU A 48 -9.98 3.65 -12.30
C LEU A 48 -9.54 3.47 -13.75
N GLN A 49 -8.36 2.93 -13.94
CA GLN A 49 -7.78 2.61 -15.26
C GLN A 49 -7.11 1.23 -15.21
N HIS A 50 -7.07 0.56 -16.33
CA HIS A 50 -6.29 -0.65 -16.53
C HIS A 50 -5.29 -0.47 -17.68
N LEU A 51 -4.08 -1.00 -17.52
CA LEU A 51 -3.03 -1.02 -18.55
C LEU A 51 -2.60 -2.45 -18.84
N PRO A 52 -2.47 -2.82 -20.11
CA PRO A 52 -1.85 -4.09 -20.52
C PRO A 52 -0.34 -4.06 -20.27
N ASP A 53 0.30 -5.22 -20.28
CA ASP A 53 1.76 -5.37 -20.14
C ASP A 53 2.50 -5.09 -21.46
N ASP A 54 2.14 -4.00 -22.14
CA ASP A 54 2.76 -3.50 -23.37
C ASP A 54 3.38 -2.12 -23.15
N LYS A 55 4.69 -2.02 -23.39
CA LYS A 55 5.49 -0.82 -23.06
C LYS A 55 5.01 0.43 -23.81
N GLU A 56 4.75 0.31 -25.12
CA GLU A 56 4.34 1.46 -25.96
C GLU A 56 2.96 1.96 -25.54
N THR A 57 2.03 1.05 -25.30
CA THR A 57 0.69 1.35 -24.83
C THR A 57 0.73 2.00 -23.44
N MET A 58 1.55 1.46 -22.51
CA MET A 58 1.77 2.05 -21.19
C MET A 58 2.29 3.49 -21.29
N GLU A 59 3.34 3.73 -22.08
CA GLU A 59 3.95 5.05 -22.24
C GLU A 59 2.94 6.09 -22.76
N LYS A 60 2.19 5.72 -23.81
CA LYS A 60 1.15 6.56 -24.40
C LYS A 60 0.03 6.92 -23.42
N ILE A 61 -0.47 5.93 -22.68
CA ILE A 61 -1.58 6.14 -21.76
C ILE A 61 -1.10 6.91 -20.52
N ILE A 62 0.06 6.56 -19.93
CA ILE A 62 0.61 7.22 -18.76
C ILE A 62 0.92 8.69 -19.07
N SER A 63 1.49 8.99 -20.25
CA SER A 63 1.72 10.39 -20.69
C SER A 63 0.44 11.21 -20.67
N ARG A 64 -0.68 10.65 -21.17
CA ARG A 64 -2.00 11.31 -21.13
C ARG A 64 -2.52 11.48 -19.70
N LEU A 65 -2.38 10.45 -18.85
CA LEU A 65 -2.84 10.51 -17.46
C LEU A 65 -2.06 11.55 -16.63
N LEU A 66 -0.76 11.72 -16.87
CA LEU A 66 0.06 12.77 -16.25
C LEU A 66 -0.42 14.19 -16.55
N GLN A 67 -1.09 14.41 -17.69
CA GLN A 67 -1.69 15.71 -18.01
C GLN A 67 -3.00 15.98 -17.24
N GLN A 68 -3.74 14.91 -16.89
CA GLN A 68 -5.09 15.00 -16.33
C GLN A 68 -5.11 14.87 -14.80
N TYR A 69 -4.17 14.15 -14.20
CA TYR A 69 -4.18 13.82 -12.78
C TYR A 69 -2.94 14.31 -12.05
N ASP A 70 -3.08 14.59 -10.77
CA ASP A 70 -1.99 15.04 -9.89
C ASP A 70 -1.33 13.87 -9.18
N LEU A 71 -2.11 12.79 -8.93
CA LEU A 71 -1.70 11.59 -8.24
C LEU A 71 -2.05 10.35 -9.07
N LEU A 72 -1.04 9.57 -9.41
CA LEU A 72 -1.18 8.27 -10.06
C LEU A 72 -0.79 7.17 -9.07
N VAL A 73 -1.69 6.23 -8.83
CA VAL A 73 -1.46 5.09 -7.92
C VAL A 73 -1.54 3.79 -8.72
N PHE A 74 -0.41 3.18 -9.00
CA PHE A 74 -0.35 1.89 -9.68
C PHE A 74 -0.43 0.74 -8.69
N THR A 75 -1.02 -0.37 -9.10
CA THR A 75 -0.97 -1.65 -8.39
C THR A 75 -0.57 -2.76 -9.36
N GLY A 76 0.59 -3.38 -9.11
CA GLY A 76 1.31 -4.26 -10.03
C GLY A 76 2.47 -3.56 -10.75
N GLY A 77 3.19 -4.29 -11.59
CA GLY A 77 4.24 -3.76 -12.48
C GLY A 77 5.55 -3.32 -11.80
N VAL A 78 5.79 -3.63 -10.53
CA VAL A 78 7.00 -3.16 -9.78
C VAL A 78 7.77 -4.26 -9.04
N SER A 79 7.47 -5.53 -9.29
CA SER A 79 8.13 -6.65 -8.61
C SER A 79 9.42 -7.09 -9.35
N LYS A 80 9.51 -8.33 -9.78
CA LYS A 80 10.64 -8.92 -10.52
C LYS A 80 10.16 -9.70 -11.76
N GLY A 81 8.94 -9.42 -12.25
CA GLY A 81 8.40 -10.05 -13.44
C GLY A 81 9.18 -9.66 -14.70
N LYS A 82 9.19 -10.55 -15.70
CA LYS A 82 9.82 -10.25 -17.01
C LYS A 82 9.14 -9.07 -17.73
N PHE A 83 7.91 -8.72 -17.33
CA PHE A 83 7.07 -7.69 -17.95
C PHE A 83 6.86 -6.47 -17.04
N ASP A 84 7.68 -6.30 -15.99
CA ASP A 84 7.62 -5.12 -15.10
C ASP A 84 8.24 -3.88 -15.78
N TYR A 85 7.63 -3.41 -16.88
CA TYR A 85 8.09 -2.25 -17.66
C TYR A 85 7.82 -0.90 -16.97
N LEU A 86 6.95 -0.86 -15.97
CA LEU A 86 6.48 0.37 -15.37
C LEU A 86 7.59 1.31 -14.85
N PRO A 87 8.63 0.86 -14.12
CA PRO A 87 9.69 1.76 -13.68
C PRO A 87 10.45 2.41 -14.83
N GLU A 88 10.73 1.66 -15.90
CA GLU A 88 11.43 2.14 -17.09
C GLU A 88 10.58 3.17 -17.86
N VAL A 89 9.28 2.89 -18.03
CA VAL A 89 8.34 3.80 -18.68
C VAL A 89 8.19 5.11 -17.88
N LEU A 90 8.10 5.03 -16.56
CA LEU A 90 8.04 6.24 -15.73
C LEU A 90 9.32 7.09 -15.86
N GLU A 91 10.50 6.46 -15.89
CA GLU A 91 11.77 7.15 -16.07
C GLU A 91 11.86 7.80 -17.48
N SER A 92 11.40 7.13 -18.56
CA SER A 92 11.36 7.70 -19.93
C SER A 92 10.43 8.91 -20.03
N LEU A 93 9.35 8.93 -19.25
CA LEU A 93 8.42 10.06 -19.15
C LEU A 93 8.91 11.19 -18.23
N GLY A 94 10.15 11.15 -17.77
CA GLY A 94 10.76 12.19 -16.96
C GLY A 94 10.33 12.17 -15.49
N ILE A 95 9.80 11.07 -14.99
CA ILE A 95 9.51 10.92 -13.56
C ILE A 95 10.79 10.60 -12.81
N GLN A 96 11.16 11.49 -11.90
CA GLN A 96 12.28 11.27 -11.00
C GLN A 96 11.89 10.26 -9.93
N LYS A 97 12.59 9.13 -9.90
CA LYS A 97 12.47 8.13 -8.84
C LYS A 97 13.09 8.67 -7.55
N HIS A 98 12.34 8.62 -6.45
CA HIS A 98 12.83 8.95 -5.11
C HIS A 98 13.27 7.70 -4.38
N PHE A 99 12.48 6.61 -4.42
CA PHE A 99 12.87 5.32 -3.89
C PHE A 99 12.18 4.16 -4.60
N HIS A 100 12.80 2.99 -4.51
CA HIS A 100 12.29 1.70 -4.97
C HIS A 100 12.89 0.59 -4.11
N LYS A 101 12.07 -0.36 -3.66
CA LYS A 101 12.45 -1.51 -2.82
C LYS A 101 12.95 -1.12 -1.43
N ILE A 102 12.02 -0.81 -0.54
CA ILE A 102 12.29 -0.50 0.87
C ILE A 102 12.53 -1.79 1.68
N GLN A 103 13.37 -1.70 2.72
CA GLN A 103 13.64 -2.83 3.61
C GLN A 103 12.51 -3.07 4.60
N GLN A 104 11.43 -3.65 4.11
CA GLN A 104 10.21 -3.93 4.88
C GLN A 104 9.53 -5.23 4.45
N ARG A 105 8.64 -5.73 5.29
CA ARG A 105 7.74 -6.84 4.99
C ARG A 105 6.36 -6.59 5.63
N PRO A 106 5.25 -6.75 4.84
CA PRO A 106 5.20 -6.89 3.39
C PRO A 106 5.45 -5.56 2.67
N GLY A 107 5.34 -5.53 1.34
CA GLY A 107 5.37 -4.29 0.55
C GLY A 107 6.77 -3.83 0.09
N LYS A 108 7.82 -4.65 0.24
CA LYS A 108 9.19 -4.31 -0.19
C LYS A 108 9.28 -3.66 -1.59
N PRO A 109 8.57 -4.13 -2.66
CA PRO A 109 8.74 -3.59 -4.02
C PRO A 109 8.11 -2.21 -4.27
N ILE A 110 7.58 -1.52 -3.28
CA ILE A 110 7.02 -0.17 -3.50
C ILE A 110 8.00 0.73 -4.24
N TRP A 111 7.46 1.53 -5.17
CA TRP A 111 8.17 2.56 -5.91
C TRP A 111 7.48 3.91 -5.73
N PHE A 112 8.24 4.99 -5.58
CA PHE A 112 7.72 6.35 -5.49
C PHE A 112 8.57 7.31 -6.30
N GLY A 113 7.92 8.21 -7.01
CA GLY A 113 8.55 9.24 -7.80
C GLY A 113 7.67 10.46 -8.04
N SER A 114 8.26 11.50 -8.64
CA SER A 114 7.57 12.73 -9.00
C SER A 114 8.19 13.40 -10.22
N ASN A 115 7.47 14.31 -10.85
CA ASN A 115 8.03 15.18 -11.88
C ASN A 115 8.14 16.63 -11.39
N ARG A 116 8.70 17.50 -12.24
CA ARG A 116 8.88 18.93 -11.94
C ARG A 116 7.57 19.71 -11.86
N GLU A 117 6.51 19.21 -12.49
CA GLU A 117 5.16 19.80 -12.49
C GLU A 117 4.38 19.50 -11.22
N GLY A 118 4.97 18.74 -10.29
CA GLY A 118 4.34 18.39 -9.02
C GLY A 118 3.48 17.13 -9.05
N LYS A 119 3.46 16.36 -10.15
CA LYS A 119 2.78 15.06 -10.21
C LYS A 119 3.45 14.05 -9.29
N ARG A 120 2.67 13.21 -8.64
CA ARG A 120 3.14 12.18 -7.70
C ARG A 120 2.71 10.80 -8.17
N ILE A 121 3.63 9.87 -8.12
CA ILE A 121 3.41 8.50 -8.58
C ILE A 121 3.80 7.54 -7.47
N PHE A 122 2.82 6.74 -7.03
CA PHE A 122 3.03 5.59 -6.16
C PHE A 122 2.78 4.32 -6.98
N ALA A 123 3.77 3.45 -7.10
CA ALA A 123 3.58 2.14 -7.69
C ALA A 123 3.72 1.08 -6.60
N LEU A 124 2.58 0.45 -6.31
CA LEU A 124 2.40 -0.48 -5.21
C LEU A 124 2.58 -1.92 -5.68
N PRO A 125 2.98 -2.84 -4.81
CA PRO A 125 3.04 -4.25 -5.15
C PRO A 125 1.69 -4.82 -5.59
N GLY A 126 1.68 -5.84 -6.45
CA GLY A 126 0.44 -6.53 -6.88
C GLY A 126 -0.23 -7.37 -5.78
N ASN A 127 0.51 -7.85 -4.78
CA ASN A 127 -0.07 -8.61 -3.68
C ASN A 127 -0.98 -7.75 -2.80
N PRO A 128 -2.23 -8.17 -2.52
CA PRO A 128 -3.25 -7.35 -1.86
C PRO A 128 -2.83 -6.77 -0.51
N VAL A 129 -2.32 -7.58 0.42
CA VAL A 129 -1.86 -7.11 1.74
C VAL A 129 -0.68 -6.15 1.60
N SER A 130 0.23 -6.41 0.67
CA SER A 130 1.37 -5.52 0.39
C SER A 130 0.93 -4.14 -0.10
N SER A 131 -0.01 -4.11 -1.06
CA SER A 131 -0.60 -2.86 -1.54
C SER A 131 -1.28 -2.10 -0.41
N PHE A 132 -2.08 -2.79 0.40
CA PHE A 132 -2.83 -2.20 1.49
C PHE A 132 -1.92 -1.60 2.56
N VAL A 133 -0.86 -2.31 2.98
CA VAL A 133 0.18 -1.76 3.86
C VAL A 133 0.78 -0.48 3.27
N CYS A 134 1.18 -0.51 1.99
CA CYS A 134 1.80 0.65 1.36
C CYS A 134 0.85 1.86 1.26
N VAL A 135 -0.45 1.64 1.06
CA VAL A 135 -1.46 2.71 1.09
C VAL A 135 -1.47 3.41 2.45
N TYR A 136 -1.51 2.67 3.55
CA TYR A 136 -1.58 3.25 4.90
C TYR A 136 -0.25 3.83 5.36
N MET A 137 0.90 3.20 5.03
CA MET A 137 2.21 3.64 5.49
C MET A 137 2.76 4.82 4.70
N TYR A 138 2.49 4.91 3.38
CA TYR A 138 3.13 5.91 2.51
C TYR A 138 2.14 6.86 1.87
N LEU A 139 1.07 6.36 1.26
CA LEU A 139 0.13 7.22 0.55
C LEU A 139 -0.68 8.07 1.54
N ARG A 140 -1.15 7.48 2.64
CA ARG A 140 -1.83 8.22 3.71
C ARG A 140 -0.93 9.27 4.32
N TYR A 141 0.29 8.91 4.70
CA TYR A 141 1.26 9.84 5.28
C TYR A 141 1.55 11.02 4.34
N TRP A 142 1.75 10.74 3.05
CA TRP A 142 1.95 11.78 2.05
C TRP A 142 0.72 12.71 1.94
N LEU A 143 -0.48 12.15 1.90
CA LEU A 143 -1.72 12.92 1.81
C LEU A 143 -1.90 13.81 3.04
N ASP A 144 -1.72 13.29 4.24
CA ASP A 144 -1.81 14.04 5.50
C ASP A 144 -0.79 15.19 5.52
N ALA A 145 0.46 14.95 5.11
CA ALA A 145 1.49 15.99 4.99
C ALA A 145 1.09 17.08 3.98
N CYS A 146 0.48 16.71 2.85
CA CYS A 146 -0.01 17.67 1.87
C CYS A 146 -1.14 18.55 2.42
N LEU A 147 -2.01 17.98 3.25
CA LEU A 147 -3.15 18.67 3.88
C LEU A 147 -2.76 19.45 5.14
N GLY A 148 -1.55 19.24 5.65
CA GLY A 148 -1.11 19.82 6.93
C GLY A 148 -1.77 19.16 8.15
N VAL A 149 -2.18 17.90 8.00
CA VAL A 149 -2.72 17.09 9.08
C VAL A 149 -1.56 16.42 9.80
N ASP A 150 -1.41 16.71 11.08
CA ASP A 150 -0.46 16.03 11.97
C ASP A 150 -1.22 14.94 12.75
N GLN A 151 -0.88 13.70 12.53
CA GLN A 151 -1.43 12.58 13.28
C GLN A 151 -0.37 12.06 14.25
N PRO A 152 -0.59 12.22 15.56
CA PRO A 152 0.33 11.65 16.54
C PRO A 152 0.36 10.12 16.38
N PRO A 153 1.53 9.49 16.51
CA PRO A 153 1.62 8.05 16.43
C PRO A 153 0.83 7.38 17.56
N LEU A 154 0.02 6.39 17.20
CA LEU A 154 -0.64 5.52 18.17
C LEU A 154 0.36 4.46 18.66
N TYR A 155 0.49 4.29 19.97
CA TYR A 155 1.32 3.27 20.60
C TYR A 155 0.47 2.23 21.30
N VAL A 156 0.88 0.95 21.16
CA VAL A 156 0.16 -0.19 21.73
C VAL A 156 1.12 -1.17 22.40
N GLU A 157 0.67 -1.81 23.46
CA GLU A 157 1.41 -2.85 24.17
C GLU A 157 1.22 -4.21 23.47
N LEU A 158 2.30 -4.95 23.27
CA LEU A 158 2.29 -6.26 22.63
C LEU A 158 1.70 -7.34 23.57
N LYS A 159 0.66 -8.05 23.11
CA LYS A 159 -0.06 -9.05 23.92
C LYS A 159 0.72 -10.36 24.14
N LYS A 160 1.55 -10.75 23.17
CA LYS A 160 2.32 -12.01 23.17
C LYS A 160 3.64 -11.85 22.42
N ASP A 161 4.59 -12.73 22.72
CA ASP A 161 5.89 -12.72 22.04
C ASP A 161 5.74 -12.91 20.52
N VAL A 162 6.57 -12.21 19.75
CA VAL A 162 6.68 -12.35 18.31
C VAL A 162 8.14 -12.58 17.93
N HIS A 163 8.38 -13.51 17.02
CA HIS A 163 9.69 -13.78 16.44
C HIS A 163 9.67 -13.48 14.94
N PHE A 164 10.62 -12.66 14.48
CA PHE A 164 10.79 -12.31 13.08
C PHE A 164 12.29 -12.10 12.81
N THR A 165 12.91 -13.08 12.18
CA THR A 165 14.36 -13.13 11.95
C THR A 165 14.89 -12.28 10.81
N PRO A 166 14.11 -11.96 9.72
CA PRO A 166 14.63 -11.11 8.67
C PRO A 166 14.94 -9.69 9.18
N ASP A 167 16.07 -9.13 8.73
CA ASP A 167 16.46 -7.77 9.07
C ASP A 167 15.69 -6.74 8.22
N LEU A 168 14.41 -6.59 8.53
CA LEU A 168 13.45 -5.74 7.84
C LEU A 168 12.49 -5.11 8.86
N VAL A 169 11.97 -3.92 8.55
CA VAL A 169 10.77 -3.43 9.26
C VAL A 169 9.62 -4.39 8.98
N TYR A 170 8.94 -4.84 10.04
CA TYR A 170 7.82 -5.77 9.90
C TYR A 170 6.50 -5.10 10.26
N PHE A 171 5.62 -5.00 9.27
CA PHE A 171 4.23 -4.57 9.45
C PHE A 171 3.37 -5.80 9.71
N LEU A 172 3.12 -6.07 10.99
CA LEU A 172 2.41 -7.27 11.43
C LEU A 172 0.96 -6.92 11.73
N GLU A 173 0.04 -7.63 11.10
CA GLU A 173 -1.40 -7.47 11.35
C GLU A 173 -1.71 -7.78 12.82
N ALA A 174 -2.54 -6.96 13.46
CA ALA A 174 -2.96 -7.18 14.83
C ALA A 174 -4.37 -6.67 15.09
N ARG A 175 -5.04 -7.33 16.02
CA ARG A 175 -6.30 -6.90 16.60
C ARG A 175 -6.03 -6.04 17.83
N LEU A 176 -6.78 -4.95 17.98
CA LEU A 176 -6.73 -4.10 19.16
C LEU A 176 -7.72 -4.54 20.23
N GLU A 177 -7.28 -4.46 21.47
CA GLU A 177 -8.10 -4.64 22.67
C GLU A 177 -7.87 -3.43 23.59
N SER A 178 -8.94 -2.75 23.98
CA SER A 178 -8.88 -1.69 24.99
C SER A 178 -9.03 -2.31 26.39
N ARG A 179 -8.17 -1.88 27.32
CA ARG A 179 -8.24 -2.28 28.73
C ARG A 179 -8.88 -1.20 29.58
N ILE A 180 -9.40 -1.59 30.72
CA ILE A 180 -10.03 -0.69 31.68
C ILE A 180 -9.07 0.37 32.25
N ASP A 181 -7.77 0.11 32.22
CA ASP A 181 -6.71 1.06 32.60
C ASP A 181 -6.35 2.06 31.49
N GLY A 182 -7.09 2.05 30.38
CA GLY A 182 -6.89 2.94 29.24
C GLY A 182 -5.80 2.50 28.27
N LYS A 183 -5.11 1.38 28.53
CA LYS A 183 -4.09 0.86 27.62
C LYS A 183 -4.72 0.18 26.40
N LEU A 184 -4.07 0.36 25.27
CA LEU A 184 -4.35 -0.41 24.04
C LEU A 184 -3.38 -1.57 23.92
N ILE A 185 -3.93 -2.75 23.73
CA ILE A 185 -3.16 -4.01 23.59
C ILE A 185 -3.33 -4.51 22.17
N ALA A 186 -2.22 -4.82 21.50
CA ALA A 186 -2.24 -5.44 20.19
C ALA A 186 -2.05 -6.95 20.29
N ASP A 187 -3.01 -7.74 19.80
CA ASP A 187 -2.90 -9.17 19.62
C ASP A 187 -2.44 -9.50 18.20
N PRO A 188 -1.18 -9.89 18.00
CA PRO A 188 -0.65 -10.19 16.68
C PRO A 188 -1.38 -11.38 16.05
N MET A 189 -1.83 -11.20 14.80
CA MET A 189 -2.53 -12.21 14.00
C MET A 189 -1.79 -12.41 12.68
N LYS A 190 -0.84 -13.34 12.68
CA LYS A 190 -0.07 -13.62 11.46
C LYS A 190 -0.96 -14.27 10.40
N GLY A 191 -1.10 -13.60 9.26
CA GLY A 191 -1.76 -14.16 8.08
C GLY A 191 -0.91 -15.20 7.35
N ASN A 192 -1.48 -15.86 6.35
CA ASN A 192 -0.82 -16.87 5.51
C ASN A 192 0.07 -16.28 4.41
N GLY A 193 0.43 -15.00 4.52
CA GLY A 193 1.31 -14.28 3.59
C GLY A 193 0.66 -13.05 2.97
N SER A 194 1.39 -12.40 2.05
CA SER A 194 0.99 -11.12 1.45
C SER A 194 -0.23 -11.19 0.51
N GLY A 195 -0.71 -12.38 0.19
CA GLY A 195 -1.95 -12.63 -0.56
C GLY A 195 -3.17 -12.87 0.32
N ASP A 196 -3.01 -13.05 1.64
CA ASP A 196 -4.10 -13.36 2.58
C ASP A 196 -4.87 -12.09 2.99
N PHE A 197 -5.62 -11.54 2.05
CA PHE A 197 -6.42 -10.34 2.28
C PHE A 197 -7.56 -10.59 3.30
N ALA A 198 -8.03 -11.82 3.43
CA ALA A 198 -9.09 -12.17 4.36
C ALA A 198 -8.68 -11.98 5.83
N ASN A 199 -7.39 -12.08 6.15
CA ASN A 199 -6.90 -11.83 7.51
C ASN A 199 -7.14 -10.37 7.96
N LEU A 200 -7.10 -9.41 7.05
CA LEU A 200 -7.35 -7.99 7.35
C LEU A 200 -8.78 -7.72 7.85
N VAL A 201 -9.74 -8.60 7.55
CA VAL A 201 -11.11 -8.49 8.08
C VAL A 201 -11.16 -8.71 9.60
N ARG A 202 -10.22 -9.50 10.13
CA ARG A 202 -10.15 -9.89 11.55
C ARG A 202 -9.21 -9.02 12.38
N THR A 203 -8.51 -8.09 11.75
CA THR A 203 -7.50 -7.24 12.37
C THR A 203 -7.86 -5.76 12.22
N ASP A 204 -7.25 -4.90 13.02
CA ASP A 204 -7.60 -3.49 13.13
C ASP A 204 -6.51 -2.58 12.60
N GLY A 205 -5.30 -3.10 12.41
CA GLY A 205 -4.16 -2.33 11.96
C GLY A 205 -2.87 -3.15 11.88
N PHE A 206 -1.78 -2.43 11.74
CA PHE A 206 -0.43 -2.97 11.65
C PHE A 206 0.45 -2.50 12.80
N LEU A 207 1.04 -3.45 13.53
CA LEU A 207 2.18 -3.19 14.40
C LEU A 207 3.39 -2.84 13.53
N VAL A 208 4.11 -1.80 13.89
CA VAL A 208 5.35 -1.41 13.20
C VAL A 208 6.53 -1.90 14.03
N LEU A 209 7.01 -3.11 13.72
CA LEU A 209 8.13 -3.72 14.42
C LEU A 209 9.45 -3.32 13.74
N PRO A 210 10.41 -2.76 14.51
CA PRO A 210 11.62 -2.19 13.93
C PRO A 210 12.55 -3.25 13.34
N GLN A 211 13.38 -2.83 12.38
CA GLN A 211 14.56 -3.54 11.91
C GLN A 211 15.59 -3.72 13.05
N ASN A 212 16.57 -4.56 12.86
CA ASN A 212 17.66 -4.86 13.83
C ASN A 212 17.20 -5.53 15.14
N LYS A 213 16.02 -6.13 15.15
CA LYS A 213 15.48 -6.88 16.27
C LYS A 213 14.70 -8.10 15.76
N SER A 214 14.96 -9.28 16.31
CA SER A 214 14.30 -10.53 15.88
C SER A 214 13.33 -11.11 16.92
N ALA A 215 13.42 -10.66 18.18
CA ALA A 215 12.54 -11.10 19.25
C ALA A 215 11.86 -9.90 19.91
N PHE A 216 10.54 -9.87 19.85
CA PHE A 216 9.66 -8.84 20.40
C PHE A 216 8.88 -9.46 21.55
N ARG A 217 9.02 -8.92 22.75
CA ARG A 217 8.46 -9.52 23.96
C ARG A 217 7.09 -8.96 24.29
N LYS A 218 6.23 -9.81 24.88
CA LYS A 218 4.98 -9.38 25.51
C LYS A 218 5.23 -8.21 26.46
N GLY A 219 4.38 -7.20 26.44
CA GLY A 219 4.49 -6.01 27.25
C GLY A 219 5.35 -4.89 26.65
N GLU A 220 6.13 -5.14 25.61
CA GLU A 220 6.83 -4.08 24.88
C GLU A 220 5.83 -3.23 24.09
N VAL A 221 6.17 -1.94 23.90
CA VAL A 221 5.31 -0.95 23.26
C VAL A 221 5.85 -0.59 21.89
N TYR A 222 4.96 -0.61 20.88
CA TYR A 222 5.30 -0.33 19.49
C TYR A 222 4.30 0.62 18.83
N PRO A 223 4.73 1.36 17.79
CA PRO A 223 3.81 2.12 16.97
C PRO A 223 2.79 1.20 16.28
N PHE A 224 1.58 1.72 16.10
CA PHE A 224 0.48 1.04 15.44
C PHE A 224 -0.20 1.95 14.43
N VAL A 225 -0.45 1.44 13.24
CA VAL A 225 -1.21 2.14 12.21
C VAL A 225 -2.55 1.45 12.02
N SER A 226 -3.62 2.11 12.49
CA SER A 226 -4.98 1.60 12.33
C SER A 226 -5.50 1.84 10.92
N TYR A 227 -6.25 0.88 10.39
CA TYR A 227 -7.07 1.03 9.19
C TYR A 227 -8.58 0.93 9.49
N ARG A 228 -8.96 0.90 10.76
CA ARG A 228 -10.35 1.04 11.23
C ARG A 228 -10.57 2.47 11.72
N THR A 229 -11.78 2.97 11.50
CA THR A 229 -12.16 4.35 11.88
C THR A 229 -12.77 4.46 13.28
N ASN A 230 -13.04 3.34 13.94
CA ASN A 230 -13.74 3.31 15.22
C ASN A 230 -12.82 2.76 16.33
N PHE A 231 -12.11 3.67 16.98
CA PHE A 231 -11.47 3.44 18.28
C PHE A 231 -11.83 4.56 19.23
#